data_b2e9e0d07f9ca0a4435cdc45e159a871
#
_entry.id   b2e9e0d07f9ca0a4435cdc45e159a871
#
_cell.length_a   1.000
_cell.length_b   1.000
_cell.length_c   1.000
_cell.angle_alpha   90.00
_cell.angle_beta   90.00
_cell.angle_gamma   90.00
#
_symmetry.space_group_name_H-M   'P 1'
#
loop_
_entity.id
_entity.type
_entity.pdbx_description
1 polymer ?
#
loop_
_entity_poly.entity_id
_entity_poly.type
_entity_poly.pdbx_seq_one_letter_code
_entity_poly.pdbx_strand_id
1 'polypeptide(L)'
;MRHLLLLSALAFFDVVAAKERVVHVELVNDCKLDKVNEPVAIKLADITRQTGKPWRTVVRKDGKVVPCQLDDMDGDFVPDELFFLTDIKSQEKQVFEISLCDEQAEYRDQMRYKDGDDLYVALQLRDMSGRHPDVTKVEAPGTTNIFNDIYMHGITLESEMVGYRIYFDERQNIDLYGKCQRRIELP
;
A
#
# COMPACT_ATOMS: atom_id res chain seq x y z
N MET A 1 -1.86 27.94 2.16
CA MET A 1 -3.33 27.76 2.22
C MET A 1 -3.62 26.36 1.65
N ARG A 2 -4.06 25.45 2.52
CA ARG A 2 -4.51 24.12 2.10
C ARG A 2 -5.85 24.29 1.41
N HIS A 3 -5.91 24.09 0.11
CA HIS A 3 -7.19 24.03 -0.60
C HIS A 3 -7.85 22.69 -0.26
N LEU A 4 -9.00 22.79 0.38
CA LEU A 4 -9.83 21.66 0.78
C LEU A 4 -10.37 20.98 -0.48
N LEU A 5 -10.05 19.71 -0.70
CA LEU A 5 -10.71 18.88 -1.69
C LEU A 5 -12.13 18.60 -1.16
N LEU A 6 -13.16 19.01 -1.90
CA LEU A 6 -14.53 18.63 -1.58
C LEU A 6 -14.74 17.21 -2.10
N LEU A 7 -14.83 16.25 -1.19
CA LEU A 7 -15.19 14.87 -1.50
C LEU A 7 -16.71 14.74 -1.45
N SER A 8 -17.36 14.55 -2.60
CA SER A 8 -18.77 14.16 -2.62
C SER A 8 -18.86 12.67 -2.90
N ALA A 9 -19.28 11.89 -1.92
CA ALA A 9 -19.53 10.47 -2.07
C ALA A 9 -21.01 10.24 -2.40
N LEU A 10 -21.30 9.79 -3.62
CA LEU A 10 -22.60 9.24 -3.98
C LEU A 10 -22.52 7.71 -3.84
N ALA A 11 -23.16 7.18 -2.82
CA ALA A 11 -23.24 5.74 -2.61
C ALA A 11 -24.52 5.19 -3.28
N PHE A 12 -24.36 4.37 -4.31
CA PHE A 12 -25.41 3.48 -4.81
C PHE A 12 -25.16 2.08 -4.27
N PHE A 13 -26.15 1.52 -3.59
CA PHE A 13 -26.06 0.18 -3.03
C PHE A 13 -26.71 -0.82 -3.98
N ASP A 14 -25.91 -1.69 -4.58
CA ASP A 14 -26.37 -2.97 -5.12
C ASP A 14 -26.04 -4.07 -4.13
N VAL A 15 -27.09 -4.74 -3.64
CA VAL A 15 -26.95 -5.88 -2.73
C VAL A 15 -26.73 -7.13 -3.58
N VAL A 16 -25.50 -7.58 -3.66
CA VAL A 16 -25.17 -8.93 -4.14
C VAL A 16 -24.34 -9.65 -3.09
N ALA A 17 -24.75 -10.88 -2.83
CA ALA A 17 -24.25 -11.86 -1.88
C ALA A 17 -22.82 -11.67 -1.37
N ALA A 18 -22.71 -11.53 -0.06
CA ALA A 18 -21.54 -11.75 0.79
C ALA A 18 -20.22 -11.08 0.39
N LYS A 19 -19.85 -10.02 1.08
CA LYS A 19 -18.51 -9.57 1.41
C LYS A 19 -17.81 -8.52 0.53
N GLU A 20 -18.23 -8.22 -0.67
CA GLU A 20 -17.63 -7.13 -1.46
C GLU A 20 -18.61 -5.96 -1.59
N ARG A 21 -18.14 -4.75 -1.27
CA ARG A 21 -18.89 -3.50 -1.44
C ARG A 21 -18.15 -2.63 -2.44
N VAL A 22 -18.92 -1.97 -3.28
CA VAL A 22 -18.38 -1.01 -4.24
C VAL A 22 -18.87 0.39 -3.88
N VAL A 23 -17.93 1.32 -3.79
CA VAL A 23 -18.20 2.74 -3.52
C VAL A 23 -17.60 3.55 -4.65
N HIS A 24 -18.33 4.56 -5.13
CA HIS A 24 -17.82 5.51 -6.12
C HIS A 24 -17.46 6.81 -5.42
N VAL A 25 -16.25 7.28 -5.66
CA VAL A 25 -15.72 8.52 -5.08
C VAL A 25 -15.37 9.48 -6.22
N GLU A 26 -15.97 10.67 -6.18
CA GLU A 26 -15.64 11.75 -7.11
C GLU A 26 -14.54 12.61 -6.52
N LEU A 27 -13.45 12.76 -7.25
CA LEU A 27 -12.34 13.66 -6.96
C LEU A 27 -12.43 14.88 -7.88
N VAL A 28 -12.35 16.07 -7.30
CA VAL A 28 -12.44 17.33 -8.05
C VAL A 28 -11.19 18.16 -7.81
N ASN A 29 -10.51 18.51 -8.88
CA ASN A 29 -9.44 19.52 -8.83
C ASN A 29 -10.05 20.88 -9.19
N ASP A 30 -10.35 21.69 -8.19
CA ASP A 30 -10.86 23.06 -8.36
C ASP A 30 -9.75 24.11 -8.62
N CYS A 31 -8.49 23.68 -8.59
CA CYS A 31 -7.35 24.53 -8.89
C CYS A 31 -7.19 24.79 -10.39
N LYS A 32 -6.51 25.89 -10.72
CA LYS A 32 -6.13 26.23 -12.10
C LYS A 32 -4.82 25.58 -12.57
N LEU A 33 -4.32 24.62 -11.81
CA LEU A 33 -3.06 23.92 -12.07
C LEU A 33 -3.32 22.43 -12.19
N ASP A 34 -2.65 21.80 -13.12
CA ASP A 34 -2.56 20.35 -13.18
C ASP A 34 -1.79 19.84 -11.98
N LYS A 35 -2.22 18.72 -11.44
CA LYS A 35 -1.57 18.03 -10.32
C LYS A 35 -1.07 16.68 -10.80
N VAL A 36 0.17 16.39 -10.52
CA VAL A 36 0.83 15.13 -10.86
C VAL A 36 1.19 14.41 -9.58
N ASN A 37 0.86 13.11 -9.51
CA ASN A 37 1.03 12.30 -8.30
C ASN A 37 0.35 12.94 -7.07
N GLU A 38 -0.84 13.52 -7.27
CA GLU A 38 -1.59 14.10 -6.16
C GLU A 38 -1.98 13.02 -5.16
N PRO A 39 -1.59 13.17 -3.90
CA PRO A 39 -1.94 12.21 -2.86
C PRO A 39 -3.43 12.32 -2.51
N VAL A 40 -4.11 11.18 -2.54
CA VAL A 40 -5.51 11.04 -2.15
C VAL A 40 -5.56 10.14 -0.93
N ALA A 41 -6.05 10.69 0.18
CA ALA A 41 -6.25 9.99 1.43
C ALA A 41 -7.75 10.01 1.79
N ILE A 42 -8.34 8.84 1.96
CA ILE A 42 -9.76 8.65 2.24
C ILE A 42 -9.89 7.88 3.55
N LYS A 43 -10.53 8.50 4.54
CA LYS A 43 -10.85 7.78 5.78
C LYS A 43 -11.82 6.64 5.47
N LEU A 44 -11.46 5.43 5.86
CA LEU A 44 -12.30 4.26 5.64
C LEU A 44 -13.66 4.41 6.32
N ALA A 45 -13.72 5.05 7.48
CA ALA A 45 -14.97 5.34 8.18
C ALA A 45 -15.97 6.16 7.35
N ASP A 46 -15.49 6.99 6.41
CA ASP A 46 -16.36 7.82 5.56
C ASP A 46 -17.02 7.00 4.43
N ILE A 47 -16.38 5.91 4.01
CA ILE A 47 -16.85 5.07 2.90
C ILE A 47 -17.39 3.71 3.34
N THR A 48 -17.09 3.24 4.54
CA THR A 48 -17.52 1.91 5.00
C THR A 48 -18.86 1.92 5.74
N ARG A 49 -19.37 3.03 6.19
CA ARG A 49 -20.64 3.28 6.95
C ARG A 49 -21.22 2.16 7.81
N GLN A 50 -20.71 0.93 7.80
CA GLN A 50 -21.16 -0.22 8.60
C GLN A 50 -20.05 -1.24 8.84
N THR A 51 -19.81 -1.54 10.09
CA THR A 51 -19.43 -2.83 10.71
C THR A 51 -18.65 -3.85 9.85
N GLY A 52 -17.61 -3.48 9.22
CA GLY A 52 -16.66 -4.39 8.60
C GLY A 52 -15.36 -3.65 8.46
N LYS A 53 -14.27 -4.32 8.79
CA LYS A 53 -12.94 -3.80 8.61
C LYS A 53 -12.51 -4.20 7.20
N PRO A 54 -12.37 -3.26 6.24
CA PRO A 54 -11.93 -3.64 4.91
C PRO A 54 -10.46 -4.04 4.97
N TRP A 55 -10.20 -5.33 4.80
CA TRP A 55 -8.85 -5.87 4.75
C TRP A 55 -8.27 -5.88 3.33
N ARG A 56 -9.16 -5.82 2.34
CA ARG A 56 -8.76 -5.80 0.94
C ARG A 56 -9.51 -4.71 0.22
N THR A 57 -8.76 -3.85 -0.43
CA THR A 57 -9.31 -2.73 -1.19
C THR A 57 -8.71 -2.71 -2.58
N VAL A 58 -9.55 -2.50 -3.58
CA VAL A 58 -9.11 -2.31 -4.97
C VAL A 58 -9.69 -1.00 -5.46
N VAL A 59 -8.82 -0.11 -5.92
CA VAL A 59 -9.20 1.16 -6.54
C VAL A 59 -9.14 1.00 -8.05
N ARG A 60 -10.17 1.44 -8.76
CA ARG A 60 -10.19 1.48 -10.21
C ARG A 60 -10.58 2.86 -10.73
N LYS A 61 -9.95 3.25 -11.81
CA LYS A 61 -10.32 4.40 -12.62
C LYS A 61 -10.45 3.95 -14.07
N ASP A 62 -11.60 4.22 -14.70
CA ASP A 62 -11.88 3.81 -16.08
C ASP A 62 -11.62 2.31 -16.32
N GLY A 63 -11.99 1.46 -15.34
CA GLY A 63 -11.79 0.02 -15.36
C GLY A 63 -10.34 -0.46 -15.10
N LYS A 64 -9.37 0.45 -14.99
CA LYS A 64 -7.97 0.12 -14.71
C LYS A 64 -7.70 0.19 -13.22
N VAL A 65 -6.93 -0.78 -12.70
CA VAL A 65 -6.49 -0.78 -11.30
C VAL A 65 -5.51 0.37 -11.05
N VAL A 66 -5.77 1.11 -9.98
CA VAL A 66 -4.88 2.15 -9.45
C VAL A 66 -4.18 1.57 -8.22
N PRO A 67 -2.85 1.58 -8.16
CA PRO A 67 -2.12 1.15 -6.96
C PRO A 67 -2.59 1.94 -5.73
N CYS A 68 -2.87 1.23 -4.65
CA CYS A 68 -3.33 1.83 -3.41
C CYS A 68 -2.79 1.06 -2.20
N GLN A 69 -2.82 1.69 -1.05
CA GLN A 69 -2.47 1.07 0.24
C GLN A 69 -3.52 1.38 1.29
N LEU A 70 -3.56 0.55 2.32
CA LEU A 70 -4.35 0.75 3.51
C LEU A 70 -3.40 1.09 4.66
N ASP A 71 -3.63 2.22 5.30
CA ASP A 71 -2.80 2.71 6.39
C ASP A 71 -3.54 2.57 7.74
N ASP A 72 -2.83 2.06 8.73
CA ASP A 72 -3.20 2.03 10.14
C ASP A 72 -2.59 3.26 10.81
N MET A 73 -3.42 4.26 11.10
CA MET A 73 -2.96 5.56 11.57
C MET A 73 -2.81 5.63 13.09
N ASP A 74 -3.44 4.72 13.83
CA ASP A 74 -3.40 4.71 15.31
C ASP A 74 -2.65 3.52 15.90
N GLY A 75 -2.22 2.56 15.07
CA GLY A 75 -1.39 1.43 15.48
C GLY A 75 -2.18 0.28 16.12
N ASP A 76 -3.48 0.21 15.89
CA ASP A 76 -4.35 -0.85 16.43
C ASP A 76 -4.40 -2.10 15.55
N PHE A 77 -3.62 -2.16 14.48
CA PHE A 77 -3.58 -3.20 13.44
C PHE A 77 -4.87 -3.31 12.61
N VAL A 78 -5.62 -2.22 12.54
CA VAL A 78 -6.81 -2.11 11.71
C VAL A 78 -6.64 -0.92 10.78
N PRO A 79 -6.85 -1.10 9.47
CA PRO A 79 -6.74 0.03 8.55
C PRO A 79 -7.77 1.13 8.83
N ASP A 80 -7.29 2.38 8.82
CA ASP A 80 -8.10 3.60 9.00
C ASP A 80 -8.26 4.38 7.72
N GLU A 81 -7.28 4.31 6.85
CA GLU A 81 -7.18 5.17 5.68
C GLU A 81 -6.82 4.38 4.44
N LEU A 82 -7.46 4.73 3.33
CA LEU A 82 -7.10 4.30 1.99
C LEU A 82 -6.29 5.41 1.34
N PHE A 83 -5.10 5.09 0.87
CA PHE A 83 -4.20 6.03 0.20
C PHE A 83 -3.88 5.57 -1.22
N PHE A 84 -3.87 6.51 -2.18
CA PHE A 84 -3.38 6.29 -3.54
C PHE A 84 -2.93 7.61 -4.18
N LEU A 85 -2.22 7.52 -5.30
CA LEU A 85 -1.79 8.66 -6.09
C LEU A 85 -2.57 8.74 -7.40
N THR A 86 -2.82 9.97 -7.87
CA THR A 86 -3.44 10.19 -9.18
C THR A 86 -2.95 11.48 -9.82
N ASP A 87 -2.95 11.49 -11.15
CA ASP A 87 -2.82 12.72 -11.92
C ASP A 87 -4.22 13.27 -12.20
N ILE A 88 -4.41 14.55 -11.94
CA ILE A 88 -5.68 15.22 -12.19
C ILE A 88 -5.43 16.62 -12.78
N LYS A 89 -6.02 16.89 -13.93
CA LYS A 89 -5.85 18.16 -14.60
C LYS A 89 -6.59 19.30 -13.90
N SER A 90 -6.22 20.51 -14.25
CA SER A 90 -6.91 21.73 -13.82
C SER A 90 -8.41 21.63 -14.14
N GLN A 91 -9.26 21.91 -13.15
CA GLN A 91 -10.72 21.91 -13.25
C GLN A 91 -11.32 20.56 -13.67
N GLU A 92 -10.57 19.47 -13.54
CA GLU A 92 -11.02 18.12 -13.87
C GLU A 92 -11.77 17.48 -12.71
N LYS A 93 -12.75 16.62 -13.07
CA LYS A 93 -13.41 15.68 -12.19
C LYS A 93 -13.08 14.27 -12.60
N GLN A 94 -12.75 13.43 -11.64
CA GLN A 94 -12.48 12.01 -11.86
C GLN A 94 -13.33 11.18 -10.91
N VAL A 95 -13.81 10.03 -11.38
CA VAL A 95 -14.55 9.07 -10.54
C VAL A 95 -13.72 7.82 -10.38
N PHE A 96 -13.59 7.40 -9.13
CA PHE A 96 -12.92 6.16 -8.75
C PHE A 96 -13.93 5.16 -8.22
N GLU A 97 -13.85 3.93 -8.67
CA GLU A 97 -14.56 2.80 -8.11
C GLU A 97 -13.66 2.15 -7.04
N ILE A 98 -14.16 2.02 -5.82
CA ILE A 98 -13.45 1.44 -4.69
C ILE A 98 -14.21 0.19 -4.27
N SER A 99 -13.61 -0.98 -4.49
CA SER A 99 -14.13 -2.26 -4.00
C SER A 99 -13.52 -2.55 -2.63
N LEU A 100 -14.37 -2.81 -1.64
CA LEU A 100 -14.01 -3.11 -0.26
C LEU A 100 -14.42 -4.54 0.07
N CYS A 101 -13.51 -5.35 0.60
CA CYS A 101 -13.77 -6.72 1.02
C CYS A 101 -13.44 -6.90 2.50
N ASP A 102 -14.38 -7.49 3.25
CA ASP A 102 -14.26 -7.74 4.69
C ASP A 102 -13.46 -9.04 5.00
N GLU A 103 -13.16 -9.85 3.99
CA GLU A 103 -12.30 -11.02 4.18
C GLU A 103 -10.86 -10.60 4.33
N GLN A 104 -10.23 -11.10 5.36
CA GLN A 104 -8.79 -11.12 5.48
C GLN A 104 -8.26 -12.09 4.42
N ALA A 105 -8.22 -11.63 3.17
CA ALA A 105 -7.48 -12.34 2.13
C ALA A 105 -6.05 -12.49 2.62
N GLU A 106 -5.44 -13.64 2.43
CA GLU A 106 -4.06 -13.83 2.82
C GLU A 106 -3.24 -12.65 2.30
N TYR A 107 -2.72 -11.86 3.22
CA TYR A 107 -1.98 -10.62 2.98
C TYR A 107 -0.80 -10.80 2.00
N ARG A 108 -0.42 -12.05 1.78
CA ARG A 108 0.63 -12.47 0.86
C ARG A 108 0.39 -12.12 -0.60
N ASP A 109 -0.87 -12.13 -1.08
CA ASP A 109 -1.14 -11.91 -2.50
C ASP A 109 -1.16 -10.43 -2.89
N GLN A 110 -1.33 -9.53 -1.94
CA GLN A 110 -1.33 -8.08 -2.21
C GLN A 110 0.09 -7.47 -2.21
N MET A 111 1.03 -8.09 -1.52
CA MET A 111 2.42 -7.62 -1.45
C MET A 111 3.35 -8.23 -2.51
N ARG A 112 2.90 -9.23 -3.27
CA ARG A 112 3.66 -9.73 -4.41
C ARG A 112 3.31 -8.92 -5.65
N TYR A 113 4.07 -7.89 -5.83
CA TYR A 113 4.13 -7.20 -7.10
C TYR A 113 4.82 -8.14 -8.10
N LYS A 114 4.04 -8.64 -9.08
CA LYS A 114 4.56 -9.39 -10.23
C LYS A 114 5.11 -8.41 -11.25
N ASP A 115 5.92 -8.93 -12.17
CA ASP A 115 6.58 -8.20 -13.25
C ASP A 115 5.81 -6.95 -13.73
N GLY A 116 6.39 -5.78 -13.50
CA GLY A 116 5.82 -4.48 -13.87
C GLY A 116 5.38 -3.64 -12.67
N ASP A 117 5.53 -4.13 -11.45
CA ASP A 117 5.19 -3.40 -10.25
C ASP A 117 6.36 -2.57 -9.74
N ASP A 118 6.04 -1.37 -9.28
CA ASP A 118 7.01 -0.33 -8.98
C ASP A 118 7.60 -0.42 -7.57
N LEU A 119 7.11 -1.36 -6.74
CA LEU A 119 7.50 -1.53 -5.34
C LEU A 119 7.68 -2.99 -4.95
N TYR A 120 8.70 -3.26 -4.17
CA TYR A 120 8.98 -4.56 -3.57
C TYR A 120 9.42 -4.40 -2.12
N VAL A 121 8.86 -5.20 -1.23
CA VAL A 121 9.26 -5.28 0.18
C VAL A 121 9.48 -6.74 0.54
N ALA A 122 10.63 -7.06 1.11
CA ALA A 122 10.94 -8.41 1.54
C ALA A 122 11.51 -8.44 2.96
N LEU A 123 10.98 -9.35 3.75
CA LEU A 123 11.57 -9.84 5.00
C LEU A 123 11.66 -11.36 4.88
N GLN A 124 12.86 -11.89 4.85
CA GLN A 124 13.10 -13.32 4.59
C GLN A 124 13.93 -13.93 5.70
N LEU A 125 13.56 -15.12 6.17
CA LEU A 125 14.40 -15.89 7.05
C LEU A 125 15.58 -16.49 6.28
N ARG A 126 16.74 -16.55 6.92
CA ARG A 126 17.89 -17.26 6.38
C ARG A 126 17.67 -18.76 6.55
N ASP A 127 17.51 -19.45 5.44
CA ASP A 127 17.44 -20.91 5.41
C ASP A 127 18.76 -21.49 4.86
N MET A 128 19.34 -22.43 5.57
CA MET A 128 20.56 -23.13 5.15
C MET A 128 20.33 -23.95 3.86
N SER A 129 19.09 -24.23 3.49
CA SER A 129 18.76 -24.84 2.20
C SER A 129 18.78 -23.86 1.01
N GLY A 130 18.99 -22.56 1.28
CA GLY A 130 19.04 -21.51 0.26
C GLY A 130 17.67 -21.04 -0.26
N ARG A 131 16.56 -21.42 0.37
CA ARG A 131 15.21 -21.06 -0.08
C ARG A 131 14.71 -19.73 0.44
N HIS A 132 15.24 -19.22 1.53
CA HIS A 132 14.94 -17.92 2.15
C HIS A 132 13.42 -17.57 2.16
N PRO A 133 12.61 -18.28 2.97
CA PRO A 133 11.16 -18.07 2.95
C PRO A 133 10.79 -16.66 3.39
N ASP A 134 9.81 -16.06 2.68
CA ASP A 134 9.23 -14.78 3.06
C ASP A 134 8.44 -14.91 4.36
N VAL A 135 8.57 -13.90 5.22
CA VAL A 135 7.79 -13.78 6.47
C VAL A 135 7.28 -12.36 6.62
N THR A 136 6.14 -12.20 7.26
CA THR A 136 5.55 -10.89 7.53
C THR A 136 5.91 -10.36 8.92
N LYS A 137 6.44 -11.24 9.79
CA LYS A 137 6.74 -10.90 11.17
C LYS A 137 7.89 -11.77 11.69
N VAL A 138 8.81 -11.14 12.39
CA VAL A 138 9.83 -11.82 13.20
C VAL A 138 9.78 -11.19 14.60
N GLU A 139 9.69 -12.04 15.62
CA GLU A 139 9.74 -11.64 17.01
C GLU A 139 10.97 -12.26 17.67
N ALA A 140 11.72 -11.45 18.37
CA ALA A 140 12.85 -11.89 19.16
C ALA A 140 12.94 -11.09 20.46
N PRO A 141 13.44 -11.67 21.58
CA PRO A 141 13.75 -10.90 22.77
C PRO A 141 14.70 -9.75 22.45
N GLY A 142 14.50 -8.58 23.06
CA GLY A 142 15.28 -7.37 22.77
C GLY A 142 16.80 -7.48 22.97
N THR A 143 17.28 -8.55 23.60
CA THR A 143 18.69 -8.90 23.78
C THR A 143 19.23 -9.83 22.69
N THR A 144 18.38 -10.29 21.77
CA THR A 144 18.74 -11.25 20.72
C THR A 144 19.19 -10.50 19.48
N ASN A 145 20.38 -10.80 18.98
CA ASN A 145 20.82 -10.31 17.69
C ASN A 145 20.36 -11.27 16.59
N ILE A 146 19.36 -10.85 15.81
CA ILE A 146 18.76 -11.62 14.71
C ILE A 146 19.42 -11.39 13.36
N PHE A 147 20.49 -10.61 13.32
CA PHE A 147 21.19 -10.22 12.08
C PHE A 147 21.52 -11.41 11.16
N ASN A 148 21.95 -12.53 11.75
CA ASN A 148 22.31 -13.71 10.97
C ASN A 148 21.13 -14.65 10.67
N ASP A 149 19.99 -14.44 11.31
CA ASP A 149 18.78 -15.25 11.11
C ASP A 149 17.91 -14.72 9.96
N ILE A 150 18.16 -13.47 9.58
CA ILE A 150 17.46 -12.81 8.48
C ILE A 150 18.32 -12.81 7.23
N TYR A 151 17.72 -13.21 6.12
CA TYR A 151 18.37 -13.07 4.81
C TYR A 151 18.54 -11.59 4.48
N MET A 152 19.60 -11.22 3.81
CA MET A 152 20.02 -9.83 3.61
C MET A 152 20.24 -9.04 4.91
N HIS A 153 20.25 -9.73 6.07
CA HIS A 153 20.50 -9.16 7.41
C HIS A 153 19.46 -8.11 7.87
N GLY A 154 18.31 -8.04 7.22
CA GLY A 154 17.28 -7.07 7.54
C GLY A 154 16.16 -7.05 6.52
N ILE A 155 15.36 -5.99 6.56
CA ILE A 155 14.31 -5.76 5.59
C ILE A 155 14.84 -5.03 4.35
N THR A 156 14.42 -5.45 3.17
CA THR A 156 14.67 -4.76 1.91
C THR A 156 13.39 -4.10 1.39
N LEU A 157 13.51 -2.85 0.96
CA LEU A 157 12.42 -2.09 0.34
C LEU A 157 12.96 -1.54 -0.98
N GLU A 158 12.24 -1.71 -2.05
CA GLU A 158 12.72 -1.36 -3.37
C GLU A 158 11.60 -0.81 -4.22
N SER A 159 11.88 0.31 -4.90
CA SER A 159 11.11 0.80 -6.03
C SER A 159 11.91 0.64 -7.32
N GLU A 160 11.32 0.96 -8.46
CA GLU A 160 12.06 1.03 -9.72
C GLU A 160 13.19 2.09 -9.73
N MET A 161 13.15 3.04 -8.80
CA MET A 161 14.08 4.17 -8.73
C MET A 161 15.18 4.01 -7.69
N VAL A 162 14.89 3.33 -6.58
CA VAL A 162 15.78 3.26 -5.42
C VAL A 162 15.50 2.00 -4.61
N GLY A 163 16.54 1.46 -3.98
CA GLY A 163 16.42 0.39 -3.01
C GLY A 163 16.97 0.78 -1.65
N TYR A 164 16.39 0.24 -0.60
CA TYR A 164 16.84 0.39 0.76
C TYR A 164 17.02 -0.99 1.40
N ARG A 165 17.97 -1.10 2.31
CA ARG A 165 18.09 -2.21 3.24
C ARG A 165 18.28 -1.67 4.64
N ILE A 166 17.42 -2.07 5.56
CA ILE A 166 17.48 -1.68 6.97
C ILE A 166 18.02 -2.88 7.75
N TYR A 167 19.21 -2.75 8.32
CA TYR A 167 19.85 -3.82 9.06
C TYR A 167 19.23 -4.03 10.45
N PHE A 168 19.11 -5.30 10.85
CA PHE A 168 18.64 -5.71 12.18
C PHE A 168 19.80 -6.02 13.13
N ASP A 169 20.75 -5.11 13.20
CA ASP A 169 21.86 -5.13 14.15
C ASP A 169 21.76 -3.99 15.17
N GLU A 170 22.70 -3.93 16.10
CA GLU A 170 22.74 -2.89 17.13
C GLU A 170 22.91 -1.47 16.58
N ARG A 171 23.38 -1.32 15.35
CA ARG A 171 23.60 -0.03 14.69
C ARG A 171 22.41 0.45 13.88
N GLN A 172 21.54 -0.49 13.47
CA GLN A 172 20.38 -0.23 12.63
C GLN A 172 20.73 0.62 11.40
N ASN A 173 21.84 0.30 10.74
CA ASN A 173 22.30 0.99 9.56
C ASN A 173 21.28 0.84 8.41
N ILE A 174 21.28 1.84 7.52
CA ILE A 174 20.47 1.83 6.31
C ILE A 174 21.41 1.93 5.12
N ASP A 175 21.35 0.95 4.21
CA ASP A 175 21.95 1.07 2.89
C ASP A 175 20.95 1.73 1.93
N LEU A 176 21.48 2.59 1.08
CA LEU A 176 20.76 3.19 -0.03
C LEU A 176 21.39 2.74 -1.35
N TYR A 177 20.58 2.13 -2.21
CA TYR A 177 20.99 1.63 -3.51
C TYR A 177 20.40 2.48 -4.63
N GLY A 178 21.28 3.10 -5.43
CA GLY A 178 20.88 3.69 -6.69
C GLY A 178 20.65 2.62 -7.76
N LYS A 179 19.72 2.86 -8.67
CA LYS A 179 19.38 1.94 -9.74
C LYS A 179 20.15 2.26 -11.02
N CYS A 180 20.66 1.21 -11.66
CA CYS A 180 21.21 1.32 -13.01
C CYS A 180 20.13 1.25 -14.08
N GLN A 181 19.01 0.60 -13.78
CA GLN A 181 17.84 0.47 -14.64
C GLN A 181 16.57 0.60 -13.79
N ARG A 182 15.49 1.09 -14.41
CA ARG A 182 14.18 1.20 -13.75
C ARG A 182 13.53 -0.17 -13.65
N ARG A 183 13.84 -0.92 -12.61
CA ARG A 183 13.28 -2.25 -12.31
C ARG A 183 13.61 -2.64 -10.88
N ILE A 184 12.96 -3.69 -10.37
CA ILE A 184 13.34 -4.36 -9.12
C ILE A 184 14.63 -5.16 -9.36
N GLU A 185 15.66 -4.99 -8.52
CA GLU A 185 17.00 -5.59 -8.68
C GLU A 185 17.53 -6.26 -7.40
N LEU A 186 16.97 -5.96 -6.22
CA LEU A 186 17.37 -6.60 -4.98
C LEU A 186 16.81 -8.03 -4.92
N PRO A 187 17.58 -8.99 -4.34
CA PRO A 187 17.16 -10.38 -4.23
C PRO A 187 16.03 -10.59 -3.22
#